data_798d3bfdba331d733cdc045cc1bb040f
#
_entry.id   798d3bfdba331d733cdc045cc1bb040f
#
_cell.length_a   1.000
_cell.length_b   1.000
_cell.length_c   1.000
_cell.angle_alpha   90.00
_cell.angle_beta   90.00
_cell.angle_gamma   90.00
#
_symmetry.space_group_name_H-M   'P 1'
#
loop_
_entity.id
_entity.type
_entity.pdbx_description
1 polymer ?
#
loop_
_entity_poly.entity_id
_entity_poly.type
_entity_poly.pdbx_seq_one_letter_code
_entity_poly.pdbx_strand_id
1 'polypeptide(L)'
;MILNIDCRHGLALLPDNSIDAVLTDPPYELGFMGHAWDRSGIAYDVAMWREALRVLKPGGHILAFSGSRTYHRMTCAIEDAGAEIRDSIMWVYGSGFPKSLDISKALGKLAGVDRQVVGQQYRAATGRDEGYGFGESFDITAPATLAAQIWEGWGTALKPAHEPICVARKPLALGTVAANVLRS
;
A
#
# COMPACT_ATOMS: atom_id res chain seq x y z
N MET A 1 8.61 8.77 -22.59
CA MET A 1 9.03 7.41 -23.08
C MET A 1 8.51 6.39 -22.08
N ILE A 2 7.91 5.29 -22.54
CA ILE A 2 7.49 4.17 -21.69
C ILE A 2 8.36 2.98 -22.05
N LEU A 3 8.96 2.33 -21.03
CA LEU A 3 9.76 1.12 -21.19
C LEU A 3 9.01 -0.03 -20.49
N ASN A 4 8.67 -1.08 -21.25
CA ASN A 4 8.04 -2.29 -20.70
C ASN A 4 9.12 -3.32 -20.35
N ILE A 5 9.83 -3.05 -19.24
CA ILE A 5 10.90 -3.92 -18.71
C ILE A 5 10.87 -3.93 -17.19
N ASP A 6 11.51 -4.92 -16.58
CA ASP A 6 11.74 -4.92 -15.12
C ASP A 6 12.52 -3.67 -14.73
N CYS A 7 12.08 -2.99 -13.65
CA CYS A 7 12.69 -1.73 -13.22
C CYS A 7 14.18 -1.84 -12.88
N ARG A 8 14.65 -3.00 -12.39
CA ARG A 8 16.07 -3.26 -12.10
C ARG A 8 16.91 -3.20 -13.37
N HIS A 9 16.40 -3.79 -14.47
CA HIS A 9 17.05 -3.71 -15.76
C HIS A 9 16.93 -2.30 -16.37
N GLY A 10 15.77 -1.66 -16.20
CA GLY A 10 15.53 -0.31 -16.70
C GLY A 10 16.43 0.74 -16.06
N LEU A 11 16.57 0.68 -14.74
CA LEU A 11 17.46 1.59 -13.99
C LEU A 11 18.91 1.44 -14.43
N ALA A 12 19.38 0.20 -14.64
CA ALA A 12 20.75 -0.06 -15.07
C ALA A 12 21.11 0.55 -16.44
N LEU A 13 20.12 0.84 -17.27
CA LEU A 13 20.33 1.50 -18.59
C LEU A 13 20.43 3.02 -18.49
N LEU A 14 20.07 3.62 -17.36
CA LEU A 14 20.05 5.06 -17.18
C LEU A 14 21.41 5.56 -16.64
N PRO A 15 21.89 6.72 -17.12
CA PRO A 15 23.11 7.33 -16.59
C PRO A 15 22.95 7.76 -15.11
N ASP A 16 24.06 7.85 -14.40
CA ASP A 16 24.10 8.43 -13.07
C ASP A 16 23.60 9.87 -13.10
N ASN A 17 22.85 10.27 -12.07
CA ASN A 17 22.37 11.66 -11.87
C ASN A 17 21.58 12.21 -13.08
N SER A 18 20.80 11.40 -13.77
CA SER A 18 20.05 11.78 -14.98
C SER A 18 18.56 12.04 -14.69
N ILE A 19 18.04 11.61 -13.55
CA ILE A 19 16.60 11.66 -13.21
C ILE A 19 16.36 12.72 -12.12
N ASP A 20 15.33 13.55 -12.30
CA ASP A 20 14.99 14.62 -11.36
C ASP A 20 14.23 14.11 -10.14
N ALA A 21 13.31 13.16 -10.32
CA ALA A 21 12.50 12.57 -9.27
C ALA A 21 12.11 11.13 -9.58
N VAL A 22 11.89 10.32 -8.55
CA VAL A 22 11.32 8.98 -8.63
C VAL A 22 9.98 8.97 -7.93
N LEU A 23 8.91 8.68 -8.69
CA LEU A 23 7.58 8.38 -8.16
C LEU A 23 7.29 6.91 -8.41
N THR A 24 6.93 6.17 -7.36
CA THR A 24 6.71 4.73 -7.50
C THR A 24 5.65 4.21 -6.55
N ASP A 25 4.90 3.23 -7.04
CA ASP A 25 3.94 2.44 -6.27
C ASP A 25 4.38 0.98 -6.34
N PRO A 26 5.38 0.59 -5.53
CA PRO A 26 5.89 -0.79 -5.54
C PRO A 26 4.88 -1.74 -4.89
N PRO A 27 5.01 -3.08 -5.09
CA PRO A 27 4.23 -4.06 -4.34
C PRO A 27 4.33 -3.80 -2.83
N TYR A 28 3.17 -3.84 -2.12
CA TYR A 28 3.14 -3.54 -0.67
C TYR A 28 3.57 -4.71 0.21
N GLU A 29 3.89 -5.85 -0.40
CA GLU A 29 4.35 -7.07 0.29
C GLU A 29 3.35 -7.58 1.34
N LEU A 30 2.06 -7.33 1.10
CA LEU A 30 0.95 -7.76 1.95
C LEU A 30 0.46 -9.17 1.59
N GLY A 31 0.94 -9.73 0.49
CA GLY A 31 0.45 -10.99 -0.06
C GLY A 31 -1.02 -10.89 -0.51
N PHE A 32 -1.36 -9.81 -1.19
CA PHE A 32 -2.70 -9.49 -1.63
C PHE A 32 -3.33 -10.67 -2.39
N MET A 33 -4.44 -11.21 -1.89
CA MET A 33 -5.17 -12.36 -2.46
C MET A 33 -4.29 -13.58 -2.80
N GLY A 34 -3.13 -13.72 -2.15
CA GLY A 34 -2.19 -14.82 -2.40
C GLY A 34 -1.33 -14.65 -3.66
N HIS A 35 -1.41 -13.51 -4.34
CA HIS A 35 -0.64 -13.25 -5.55
C HIS A 35 0.85 -13.15 -5.28
N ALA A 36 1.64 -13.83 -6.11
CA ALA A 36 3.10 -13.88 -5.98
C ALA A 36 3.78 -12.53 -6.21
N TRP A 37 3.21 -11.68 -7.07
CA TRP A 37 3.77 -10.35 -7.36
C TRP A 37 3.80 -9.43 -6.12
N ASP A 38 2.83 -9.59 -5.18
CA ASP A 38 2.79 -8.82 -3.93
C ASP A 38 3.54 -9.52 -2.78
N ARG A 39 4.52 -10.37 -3.13
CA ARG A 39 5.47 -11.06 -2.24
C ARG A 39 6.84 -11.16 -2.87
N SER A 40 7.16 -10.25 -3.77
CA SER A 40 8.41 -10.26 -4.52
C SER A 40 9.63 -9.86 -3.68
N GLY A 41 9.40 -9.16 -2.57
CA GLY A 41 10.44 -8.57 -1.73
C GLY A 41 11.08 -7.33 -2.32
N ILE A 42 10.66 -6.88 -3.50
CA ILE A 42 11.31 -5.77 -4.22
C ILE A 42 11.25 -4.45 -3.44
N ALA A 43 10.16 -4.20 -2.71
CA ALA A 43 10.03 -2.99 -1.88
C ALA A 43 11.06 -2.94 -0.72
N TYR A 44 11.64 -4.09 -0.37
CA TYR A 44 12.65 -4.22 0.70
C TYR A 44 14.06 -4.44 0.16
N ASP A 45 14.22 -4.45 -1.17
CA ASP A 45 15.51 -4.68 -1.83
C ASP A 45 16.35 -3.41 -1.81
N VAL A 46 17.30 -3.35 -0.88
CA VAL A 46 18.26 -2.24 -0.75
C VAL A 46 19.05 -2.00 -2.03
N ALA A 47 19.38 -3.06 -2.79
CA ALA A 47 20.14 -2.92 -4.02
C ALA A 47 19.32 -2.21 -5.11
N MET A 48 18.02 -2.52 -5.21
CA MET A 48 17.11 -1.83 -6.11
C MET A 48 17.00 -0.34 -5.77
N TRP A 49 16.88 0.00 -4.49
CA TRP A 49 16.84 1.41 -4.05
C TRP A 49 18.16 2.14 -4.26
N ARG A 50 19.31 1.45 -4.16
CA ARG A 50 20.62 2.04 -4.52
C ARG A 50 20.69 2.40 -6.00
N GLU A 51 20.17 1.57 -6.87
CA GLU A 51 20.10 1.88 -8.31
C GLU A 51 19.16 3.07 -8.57
N ALA A 52 18.01 3.15 -7.90
CA ALA A 52 17.12 4.30 -7.98
C ALA A 52 17.83 5.59 -7.51
N LEU A 53 18.61 5.52 -6.43
CA LEU A 53 19.41 6.66 -5.95
C LEU A 53 20.57 6.98 -6.89
N ARG A 54 21.21 6.00 -7.53
CA ARG A 54 22.30 6.22 -8.48
C ARG A 54 21.85 7.13 -9.62
N VAL A 55 20.71 6.81 -10.23
CA VAL A 55 20.18 7.55 -11.38
C VAL A 55 19.58 8.91 -10.99
N LEU A 56 19.15 9.07 -9.75
CA LEU A 56 18.57 10.31 -9.24
C LEU A 56 19.64 11.38 -9.10
N LYS A 57 19.35 12.62 -9.50
CA LYS A 57 20.24 13.78 -9.29
C LYS A 57 20.45 14.04 -7.79
N PRO A 58 21.61 14.56 -7.33
CA PRO A 58 21.80 15.00 -5.96
C PRO A 58 20.73 16.00 -5.54
N GLY A 59 20.10 15.76 -4.37
CA GLY A 59 18.98 16.57 -3.90
C GLY A 59 17.62 16.19 -4.51
N GLY A 60 17.56 15.31 -5.51
CA GLY A 60 16.33 14.77 -6.08
C GLY A 60 15.56 13.91 -5.07
N HIS A 61 14.26 13.76 -5.26
CA HIS A 61 13.37 13.11 -4.31
C HIS A 61 12.82 11.78 -4.81
N ILE A 62 12.62 10.86 -3.88
CA ILE A 62 11.86 9.63 -4.04
C ILE A 62 10.55 9.79 -3.29
N LEU A 63 9.43 9.52 -3.97
CA LEU A 63 8.10 9.38 -3.36
C LEU A 63 7.64 7.96 -3.62
N ALA A 64 7.60 7.16 -2.56
CA ALA A 64 7.26 5.73 -2.65
C ALA A 64 6.00 5.43 -1.83
N PHE A 65 4.95 4.98 -2.51
CA PHE A 65 3.71 4.52 -1.88
C PHE A 65 3.90 3.20 -1.15
N SER A 66 3.14 2.97 -0.10
CA SER A 66 3.18 1.70 0.63
C SER A 66 1.91 1.44 1.42
N GLY A 67 1.72 0.21 1.85
CA GLY A 67 0.69 -0.14 2.82
C GLY A 67 1.10 0.24 4.24
N SER A 68 0.14 0.70 5.06
CA SER A 68 0.38 1.12 6.44
C SER A 68 1.05 0.04 7.33
N ARG A 69 0.89 -1.25 6.99
CA ARG A 69 1.48 -2.37 7.74
C ARG A 69 2.93 -2.69 7.37
N THR A 70 3.37 -2.27 6.19
CA THR A 70 4.67 -2.63 5.61
C THR A 70 5.56 -1.42 5.32
N TYR A 71 5.00 -0.22 5.41
CA TYR A 71 5.67 1.07 5.18
C TYR A 71 7.04 1.17 5.86
N HIS A 72 7.11 0.80 7.14
CA HIS A 72 8.34 0.90 7.92
C HIS A 72 9.51 0.11 7.31
N ARG A 73 9.25 -1.09 6.76
CA ARG A 73 10.29 -1.92 6.14
C ARG A 73 10.82 -1.33 4.84
N MET A 74 9.93 -0.81 4.00
CA MET A 74 10.31 -0.12 2.78
C MET A 74 11.13 1.14 3.09
N THR A 75 10.69 1.93 4.08
CA THR A 75 11.40 3.15 4.49
C THR A 75 12.80 2.83 5.00
N CYS A 76 12.98 1.78 5.82
CA CYS A 76 14.30 1.31 6.23
C CYS A 76 15.17 0.91 5.02
N ALA A 77 14.62 0.19 4.05
CA ALA A 77 15.38 -0.21 2.86
C ALA A 77 15.82 0.99 2.01
N ILE A 78 14.99 2.02 1.91
CA ILE A 78 15.32 3.28 1.22
C ILE A 78 16.44 4.01 1.97
N GLU A 79 16.38 4.08 3.30
CA GLU A 79 17.41 4.68 4.16
C GLU A 79 18.72 3.90 4.09
N ASP A 80 18.67 2.56 4.20
CA ASP A 80 19.84 1.67 4.08
C ASP A 80 20.51 1.74 2.69
N ALA A 81 19.76 2.14 1.67
CA ALA A 81 20.30 2.41 0.35
C ALA A 81 21.13 3.70 0.29
N GLY A 82 21.04 4.57 1.31
CA GLY A 82 21.75 5.83 1.42
C GLY A 82 20.92 7.08 1.18
N ALA A 83 19.58 6.98 1.15
CA ALA A 83 18.71 8.13 1.08
C ALA A 83 18.54 8.80 2.44
N GLU A 84 18.23 10.09 2.43
CA GLU A 84 17.77 10.82 3.61
C GLU A 84 16.25 10.77 3.67
N ILE A 85 15.66 10.16 4.69
CA ILE A 85 14.22 10.24 4.92
C ILE A 85 13.88 11.66 5.33
N ARG A 86 12.95 12.29 4.61
CA ARG A 86 12.58 13.71 4.81
C ARG A 86 11.24 13.88 5.47
N ASP A 87 10.25 13.09 5.04
CA ASP A 87 8.88 13.21 5.55
C ASP A 87 8.06 11.95 5.21
N SER A 88 6.82 11.93 5.68
CA SER A 88 5.78 11.01 5.27
C SER A 88 4.53 11.81 4.93
N ILE A 89 4.04 11.66 3.71
CA ILE A 89 2.76 12.22 3.29
C ILE A 89 1.74 11.10 3.10
N MET A 90 0.46 11.45 2.96
CA MET A 90 -0.61 10.47 2.90
C MET A 90 -1.52 10.73 1.71
N TRP A 91 -1.83 9.65 0.99
CA TRP A 91 -2.95 9.62 0.06
C TRP A 91 -4.20 9.20 0.84
N VAL A 92 -5.08 10.16 1.16
CA VAL A 92 -6.27 9.90 1.98
C VAL A 92 -7.47 9.58 1.09
N TYR A 93 -8.24 8.53 1.44
CA TYR A 93 -9.43 8.12 0.70
C TYR A 93 -10.52 7.56 1.63
N GLY A 94 -11.78 7.73 1.21
CA GLY A 94 -12.95 7.22 1.94
C GLY A 94 -13.43 5.83 1.49
N SER A 95 -12.95 5.35 0.34
CA SER A 95 -13.45 4.14 -0.33
C SER A 95 -12.82 2.82 0.13
N GLY A 96 -11.84 2.85 1.04
CA GLY A 96 -11.19 1.64 1.54
C GLY A 96 -12.18 0.68 2.21
N PHE A 97 -11.96 -0.63 2.07
CA PHE A 97 -12.70 -1.66 2.79
C PHE A 97 -11.76 -2.49 3.67
N PRO A 98 -12.18 -2.90 4.88
CA PRO A 98 -11.35 -3.73 5.74
C PRO A 98 -11.32 -5.16 5.22
N LYS A 99 -10.12 -5.76 5.16
CA LYS A 99 -9.98 -7.22 5.06
C LYS A 99 -10.19 -7.83 6.46
N SER A 100 -11.39 -7.61 6.99
CA SER A 100 -11.75 -7.92 8.37
C SER A 100 -12.60 -9.17 8.40
N LEU A 101 -12.24 -10.10 9.28
CA LEU A 101 -13.11 -11.21 9.63
C LEU A 101 -14.17 -10.71 10.60
N ASP A 102 -15.43 -11.00 10.33
CA ASP A 102 -16.56 -10.79 11.25
C ASP A 102 -16.50 -11.88 12.35
N ILE A 103 -16.21 -11.46 13.57
CA ILE A 103 -15.99 -12.38 14.68
C ILE A 103 -17.28 -13.12 15.06
N SER A 104 -18.42 -12.43 15.05
CA SER A 104 -19.71 -13.04 15.32
C SER A 104 -20.06 -14.15 14.33
N LYS A 105 -19.84 -13.91 13.03
CA LYS A 105 -20.04 -14.93 11.99
C LYS A 105 -19.06 -16.10 12.15
N ALA A 106 -17.82 -15.81 12.48
CA ALA A 106 -16.81 -16.85 12.71
C ALA A 106 -17.16 -17.76 13.89
N LEU A 107 -17.65 -17.20 15.01
CA LEU A 107 -18.09 -17.94 16.17
C LEU A 107 -19.31 -18.82 15.89
N GLY A 108 -20.30 -18.32 15.12
CA GLY A 108 -21.44 -19.11 14.67
C GLY A 108 -20.99 -20.33 13.84
N LYS A 109 -20.07 -20.10 12.90
CA LYS A 109 -19.49 -21.17 12.06
C LYS A 109 -18.73 -22.21 12.88
N LEU A 110 -17.93 -21.78 13.85
CA LEU A 110 -17.22 -22.71 14.76
C LEU A 110 -18.16 -23.56 15.60
N ALA A 111 -19.31 -22.99 16.01
CA ALA A 111 -20.34 -23.71 16.75
C ALA A 111 -21.19 -24.64 15.86
N GLY A 112 -21.01 -24.64 14.54
CA GLY A 112 -21.80 -25.44 13.61
C GLY A 112 -23.26 -25.02 13.54
N VAL A 113 -23.60 -23.76 13.87
CA VAL A 113 -24.98 -23.24 13.93
C VAL A 113 -25.18 -22.24 12.81
N ASP A 114 -26.22 -22.46 12.00
CA ASP A 114 -26.60 -21.52 10.94
C ASP A 114 -27.26 -20.26 11.51
N ARG A 115 -26.93 -19.12 10.94
CA ARG A 115 -27.49 -17.83 11.29
C ARG A 115 -28.86 -17.65 10.64
N GLN A 116 -29.84 -17.21 11.40
CA GLN A 116 -31.15 -16.90 10.86
C GLN A 116 -31.12 -15.63 10.02
N VAL A 117 -31.70 -15.68 8.82
CA VAL A 117 -31.91 -14.48 7.97
C VAL A 117 -33.03 -13.66 8.58
N VAL A 118 -32.74 -12.40 8.93
CA VAL A 118 -33.69 -11.46 9.57
C VAL A 118 -34.07 -10.31 8.64
N GLY A 119 -33.45 -10.20 7.49
CA GLY A 119 -33.75 -9.17 6.50
C GLY A 119 -32.82 -9.26 5.29
N GLN A 120 -33.04 -8.35 4.35
CA GLN A 120 -32.17 -8.18 3.18
C GLN A 120 -31.79 -6.71 3.04
N GLN A 121 -30.54 -6.45 2.65
CA GLN A 121 -30.06 -5.11 2.33
C GLN A 121 -29.63 -5.08 0.87
N TYR A 122 -30.07 -4.04 0.17
CA TYR A 122 -29.66 -3.76 -1.20
C TYR A 122 -28.48 -2.80 -1.20
N ARG A 123 -27.38 -3.20 -1.83
CA ARG A 123 -26.24 -2.31 -2.08
C ARG A 123 -26.37 -1.76 -3.50
N ALA A 124 -26.70 -0.47 -3.62
CA ALA A 124 -26.74 0.20 -4.92
C ALA A 124 -25.32 0.17 -5.55
N ALA A 125 -25.28 -0.11 -6.86
CA ALA A 125 -24.06 0.08 -7.63
C ALA A 125 -23.69 1.58 -7.60
N THR A 126 -22.57 1.92 -6.98
CA THR A 126 -22.00 3.27 -7.13
C THR A 126 -21.34 3.32 -8.49
N GLY A 127 -21.87 4.13 -9.43
CA GLY A 127 -21.50 4.18 -10.85
C GLY A 127 -20.06 4.61 -11.16
N ARG A 128 -19.10 4.25 -10.31
CA ARG A 128 -17.66 4.45 -10.48
C ARG A 128 -16.85 3.16 -10.56
N ASP A 129 -17.48 2.03 -10.33
CA ASP A 129 -16.81 0.73 -10.37
C ASP A 129 -17.30 -0.07 -11.57
N GLU A 130 -16.79 0.24 -12.75
CA GLU A 130 -16.89 -0.63 -13.94
C GLU A 130 -16.13 -1.94 -13.72
N GLY A 131 -16.44 -2.67 -12.68
CA GLY A 131 -15.78 -3.94 -12.41
C GLY A 131 -16.09 -4.59 -11.07
N TYR A 132 -16.70 -3.89 -10.12
CA TYR A 132 -17.06 -4.45 -8.83
C TYR A 132 -18.51 -4.14 -8.44
N GLY A 133 -19.41 -5.04 -8.82
CA GLY A 133 -20.71 -5.21 -8.18
C GLY A 133 -21.85 -4.40 -8.77
N PHE A 134 -22.57 -5.02 -9.68
CA PHE A 134 -23.99 -4.71 -9.91
C PHE A 134 -24.69 -4.78 -8.58
N GLY A 135 -25.68 -3.89 -8.34
CA GLY A 135 -26.43 -3.86 -7.11
C GLY A 135 -26.89 -5.25 -6.68
N GLU A 136 -26.28 -5.76 -5.63
CA GLU A 136 -26.58 -7.07 -5.08
C GLU A 136 -27.36 -6.92 -3.78
N SER A 137 -28.39 -7.74 -3.61
CA SER A 137 -29.02 -7.91 -2.31
C SER A 137 -28.20 -8.93 -1.51
N PHE A 138 -27.95 -8.62 -0.26
CA PHE A 138 -27.32 -9.57 0.68
C PHE A 138 -28.17 -9.74 1.93
N ASP A 139 -28.17 -10.94 2.45
CA ASP A 139 -28.94 -11.28 3.63
C ASP A 139 -28.34 -10.66 4.90
N ILE A 140 -29.19 -10.04 5.69
CA ILE A 140 -28.87 -9.63 7.06
C ILE A 140 -29.21 -10.82 7.95
N THR A 141 -28.23 -11.29 8.74
CA THR A 141 -28.39 -12.46 9.58
C THR A 141 -28.19 -12.11 11.05
N ALA A 142 -28.99 -12.73 11.93
CA ALA A 142 -28.85 -12.59 13.38
C ALA A 142 -27.77 -13.54 13.96
N PRO A 143 -27.08 -13.16 15.06
CA PRO A 143 -26.16 -14.04 15.76
C PRO A 143 -26.89 -15.28 16.32
N ALA A 144 -26.36 -16.48 16.05
CA ALA A 144 -27.01 -17.73 16.40
C ALA A 144 -26.65 -18.29 17.79
N THR A 145 -25.63 -17.73 18.44
CA THR A 145 -25.18 -18.16 19.77
C THR A 145 -24.94 -16.97 20.69
N LEU A 146 -24.95 -17.19 22.00
CA LEU A 146 -24.64 -16.14 22.98
C LEU A 146 -23.25 -15.54 22.74
N ALA A 147 -22.24 -16.37 22.47
CA ALA A 147 -20.91 -15.91 22.14
C ALA A 147 -20.91 -15.02 20.87
N ALA A 148 -21.64 -15.39 19.83
CA ALA A 148 -21.79 -14.58 18.62
C ALA A 148 -22.51 -13.26 18.87
N GLN A 149 -23.47 -13.22 19.81
CA GLN A 149 -24.15 -11.98 20.22
C GLN A 149 -23.22 -11.00 20.92
N ILE A 150 -22.38 -11.49 21.84
CA ILE A 150 -21.40 -10.66 22.57
C ILE A 150 -20.41 -9.99 21.60
N TRP A 151 -20.03 -10.66 20.52
CA TRP A 151 -19.05 -10.20 19.56
C TRP A 151 -19.68 -9.64 18.27
N GLU A 152 -20.97 -9.32 18.28
CA GLU A 152 -21.63 -8.71 17.13
C GLU A 152 -21.05 -7.30 16.86
N GLY A 153 -20.78 -7.02 15.58
CA GLY A 153 -20.17 -5.76 15.15
C GLY A 153 -18.64 -5.68 15.30
N TRP A 154 -18.00 -6.70 15.90
CA TRP A 154 -16.54 -6.72 16.03
C TRP A 154 -15.87 -7.41 14.84
N GLY A 155 -14.77 -6.79 14.40
CA GLY A 155 -13.93 -7.31 13.32
C GLY A 155 -12.46 -7.39 13.71
N THR A 156 -11.67 -8.07 12.89
CA THR A 156 -10.23 -8.30 13.14
C THR A 156 -9.31 -7.24 12.51
N ALA A 157 -9.84 -6.31 11.73
CA ALA A 157 -9.06 -5.29 11.06
C ALA A 157 -9.79 -3.95 10.97
N LEU A 158 -9.03 -2.88 10.96
CA LEU A 158 -9.53 -1.53 10.72
C LEU A 158 -9.75 -1.31 9.22
N LYS A 159 -10.68 -0.41 8.88
CA LYS A 159 -10.85 0.09 7.52
C LYS A 159 -9.64 0.96 7.17
N PRO A 160 -8.92 0.68 6.07
CA PRO A 160 -7.84 1.55 5.62
C PRO A 160 -8.44 2.90 5.17
N ALA A 161 -7.79 3.99 5.52
CA ALA A 161 -8.22 5.35 5.20
C ALA A 161 -7.15 6.15 4.43
N HIS A 162 -5.94 5.63 4.35
CA HIS A 162 -4.83 6.26 3.63
C HIS A 162 -3.79 5.23 3.20
N GLU A 163 -2.98 5.64 2.24
CA GLU A 163 -1.73 5.02 1.88
C GLU A 163 -0.60 5.98 2.26
N PRO A 164 0.36 5.56 3.11
CA PRO A 164 1.52 6.39 3.44
C PRO A 164 2.49 6.42 2.25
N ILE A 165 3.09 7.58 2.03
CA ILE A 165 4.10 7.79 0.99
C ILE A 165 5.38 8.23 1.67
N CYS A 166 6.44 7.45 1.50
CA CYS A 166 7.78 7.82 1.95
C CYS A 166 8.32 8.95 1.06
N VAL A 167 8.71 10.05 1.67
CA VAL A 167 9.42 11.14 1.01
C VAL A 167 10.89 11.06 1.42
N ALA A 168 11.73 10.62 0.50
CA ALA A 168 13.16 10.52 0.70
C ALA A 168 13.92 11.40 -0.30
N ARG A 169 15.15 11.75 0.01
CA ARG A 169 15.99 12.61 -0.82
C ARG A 169 17.36 11.95 -1.01
N LYS A 170 17.89 12.01 -2.23
CA LYS A 170 19.30 11.73 -2.44
C LYS A 170 20.15 12.80 -1.74
N PRO A 171 21.20 12.46 -0.98
CA PRO A 171 22.08 13.44 -0.36
C PRO A 171 22.54 14.52 -1.32
N LEU A 172 22.71 15.73 -0.81
CA LEU A 172 23.18 16.87 -1.59
C LEU A 172 24.65 16.66 -2.00
N ALA A 173 25.02 17.08 -3.20
CA ALA A 173 26.41 17.11 -3.63
C ALA A 173 27.19 18.27 -3.00
N LEU A 174 26.48 19.32 -2.57
CA LEU A 174 27.01 20.54 -1.95
C LEU A 174 26.35 20.76 -0.59
N GLY A 175 26.97 21.51 0.29
CA GLY A 175 26.55 21.66 1.69
C GLY A 175 25.19 22.32 1.91
N THR A 176 24.57 22.93 0.89
CA THR A 176 23.24 23.55 0.99
C THR A 176 22.39 23.24 -0.22
N VAL A 177 21.06 23.29 -0.04
CA VAL A 177 20.09 23.13 -1.16
C VAL A 177 20.30 24.22 -2.20
N ALA A 178 20.49 25.48 -1.79
CA ALA A 178 20.71 26.60 -2.70
C ALA A 178 21.95 26.38 -3.58
N ALA A 179 23.07 25.97 -2.99
CA ALA A 179 24.29 25.68 -3.75
C ALA A 179 24.10 24.49 -4.71
N ASN A 180 23.35 23.47 -4.29
CA ASN A 180 23.07 22.30 -5.12
C ASN A 180 22.20 22.67 -6.34
N VAL A 181 21.15 23.50 -6.15
CA VAL A 181 20.27 23.95 -7.23
C VAL A 181 21.00 24.83 -8.24
N LEU A 182 21.93 25.67 -7.81
CA LEU A 182 22.73 26.52 -8.73
C LEU A 182 23.71 25.71 -9.60
N ARG A 183 24.00 24.45 -9.23
CA ARG A 183 24.89 23.56 -9.99
C ARG A 183 24.13 22.60 -10.93
N SER A 184 22.88 22.34 -10.67
CA SER A 184 22.00 21.47 -11.47
C SER A 184 21.46 22.25 -12.67
#